data_075ebc0c88bb6e08fc5966ddb39daaf5
#
_entry.id   075ebc0c88bb6e08fc5966ddb39daaf5
#
_cell.length_a   1.000
_cell.length_b   1.000
_cell.length_c   1.000
_cell.angle_alpha   90.00
_cell.angle_beta   90.00
_cell.angle_gamma   90.00
#
_symmetry.space_group_name_H-M   'P 1'
#
loop_
_entity.id
_entity.type
_entity.pdbx_description
1 polymer ?
#
loop_
_entity_poly.entity_id
_entity_poly.type
_entity_poly.pdbx_seq_one_letter_code
_entity_poly.pdbx_strand_id
1 'polypeptide(L)'
;MGKRIVIALGGNALGSNLPEQMIAVKQTAKAIVDLIEEGHEVIIAHGNGPQVGMIQKAMAELTRSEPEKYIPCPLSVCVAMSQGYIGYDLQNALREELLDRSIQKGVATVLTQVEVDPNDEAFHNPTKPIGAFMTKEEADKMVSERGYNVIEDAGRGYRRVVASPRPQSIIEIQSIRDMVEAGLVVVACGGGGIPVYKTEGHHLKGAAAVIDKDFASCVLAQQVEADTLIILTAVEKVAINFGKPDEKWLDSLTPDEARKYIGEGHFAPGSMLPKVEAAVEFAESAPGRSALITLLEKAKDGVAGKTGTAIHQ
;
A
#
# COMPACT_ATOMS: atom_id res chain seq x y z
N MET A 1 15.13 4.33 22.95
CA MET A 1 15.63 4.76 21.63
C MET A 1 14.48 4.73 20.66
N GLY A 2 14.36 5.73 19.79
CA GLY A 2 13.36 5.71 18.71
C GLY A 2 13.61 4.52 17.78
N LYS A 3 12.53 4.00 17.20
CA LYS A 3 12.58 2.93 16.18
C LYS A 3 12.45 3.54 14.79
N ARG A 4 13.01 2.88 13.78
CA ARG A 4 12.67 3.15 12.38
C ARG A 4 11.43 2.33 12.01
N ILE A 5 10.38 3.01 11.59
CA ILE A 5 9.06 2.41 11.35
C ILE A 5 8.63 2.69 9.91
N VAL A 6 8.25 1.65 9.19
CA VAL A 6 7.51 1.79 7.93
C VAL A 6 6.03 1.58 8.18
N ILE A 7 5.19 2.52 7.71
CA ILE A 7 3.73 2.48 7.87
C ILE A 7 3.09 2.27 6.51
N ALA A 8 2.34 1.18 6.35
CA ALA A 8 1.55 0.88 5.17
C ALA A 8 0.10 1.35 5.35
N LEU A 9 -0.26 2.48 4.72
CA LEU A 9 -1.61 3.06 4.80
C LEU A 9 -2.58 2.32 3.89
N GLY A 10 -3.68 1.82 4.47
CA GLY A 10 -4.80 1.22 3.74
C GLY A 10 -5.75 2.25 3.11
N GLY A 11 -6.74 1.77 2.35
CA GLY A 11 -7.73 2.64 1.71
C GLY A 11 -8.53 3.50 2.70
N ASN A 12 -8.78 3.00 3.90
CA ASN A 12 -9.50 3.75 4.94
C ASN A 12 -8.75 5.01 5.42
N ALA A 13 -7.43 5.00 5.32
CA ALA A 13 -6.59 6.13 5.69
C ALA A 13 -6.53 7.23 4.61
N LEU A 14 -7.13 6.99 3.42
CA LEU A 14 -6.97 7.84 2.25
C LEU A 14 -8.31 8.29 1.62
N GLY A 15 -9.46 7.68 2.02
CA GLY A 15 -10.73 7.93 1.36
C GLY A 15 -10.81 7.39 -0.08
N SER A 16 -12.00 7.51 -0.68
CA SER A 16 -12.29 7.00 -2.03
C SER A 16 -12.40 8.10 -3.09
N ASN A 17 -12.48 9.35 -2.69
CA ASN A 17 -12.59 10.54 -3.53
C ASN A 17 -11.85 11.72 -2.87
N LEU A 18 -11.66 12.82 -3.60
CA LEU A 18 -10.89 13.96 -3.11
C LEU A 18 -11.42 14.58 -1.81
N PRO A 19 -12.72 14.87 -1.63
CA PRO A 19 -13.22 15.39 -0.36
C PRO A 19 -12.99 14.46 0.83
N GLU A 20 -13.19 13.16 0.65
CA GLU A 20 -12.91 12.16 1.69
C GLU A 20 -11.41 12.06 1.97
N GLN A 21 -10.57 12.12 0.93
CA GLN A 21 -9.11 12.07 1.05
C GLN A 21 -8.60 13.26 1.88
N MET A 22 -9.05 14.47 1.61
CA MET A 22 -8.65 15.67 2.35
C MET A 22 -8.98 15.58 3.85
N ILE A 23 -10.07 14.90 4.22
CA ILE A 23 -10.41 14.66 5.63
C ILE A 23 -9.55 13.52 6.21
N ALA A 24 -9.45 12.42 5.50
CA ALA A 24 -8.76 11.22 5.96
C ALA A 24 -7.26 11.47 6.18
N VAL A 25 -6.58 12.19 5.27
CA VAL A 25 -5.14 12.47 5.41
C VAL A 25 -4.82 13.33 6.64
N LYS A 26 -5.74 14.21 7.08
CA LYS A 26 -5.57 15.00 8.32
C LYS A 26 -5.63 14.11 9.56
N GLN A 27 -6.55 13.16 9.59
CA GLN A 27 -6.61 12.18 10.69
C GLN A 27 -5.40 11.25 10.68
N THR A 28 -4.99 10.82 9.48
CA THR A 28 -3.79 10.02 9.28
C THR A 28 -2.53 10.75 9.75
N ALA A 29 -2.39 12.04 9.42
CA ALA A 29 -1.25 12.85 9.85
C ALA A 29 -1.14 12.92 11.38
N LYS A 30 -2.26 13.10 12.11
CA LYS A 30 -2.26 13.10 13.58
C LYS A 30 -1.69 11.81 14.16
N ALA A 31 -2.19 10.66 13.70
CA ALA A 31 -1.72 9.36 14.20
C ALA A 31 -0.24 9.10 13.86
N ILE A 32 0.23 9.56 12.71
CA ILE A 32 1.64 9.43 12.32
C ILE A 32 2.52 10.37 13.14
N VAL A 33 2.10 11.62 13.35
CA VAL A 33 2.89 12.59 14.13
C VAL A 33 2.95 12.20 15.60
N ASP A 34 1.96 11.49 16.14
CA ASP A 34 2.05 10.89 17.49
C ASP A 34 3.27 9.97 17.64
N LEU A 35 3.60 9.18 16.62
CA LEU A 35 4.79 8.33 16.62
C LEU A 35 6.08 9.13 16.44
N ILE A 36 6.05 10.18 15.61
CA ILE A 36 7.20 11.07 15.40
C ILE A 36 7.55 11.82 16.69
N GLU A 37 6.54 12.28 17.43
CA GLU A 37 6.69 12.96 18.71
C GLU A 37 7.31 12.07 19.80
N GLU A 38 7.10 10.74 19.71
CA GLU A 38 7.76 9.74 20.56
C GLU A 38 9.22 9.46 20.15
N GLY A 39 9.71 10.14 19.11
CA GLY A 39 11.10 10.05 18.66
C GLY A 39 11.36 8.95 17.63
N HIS A 40 10.32 8.40 17.00
CA HIS A 40 10.48 7.42 15.93
C HIS A 40 10.84 8.07 14.59
N GLU A 41 11.61 7.36 13.76
CA GLU A 41 11.80 7.67 12.34
C GLU A 41 10.67 6.99 11.55
N VAL A 42 9.93 7.76 10.75
CA VAL A 42 8.74 7.25 10.07
C VAL A 42 8.88 7.39 8.56
N ILE A 43 8.68 6.27 7.87
CA ILE A 43 8.54 6.19 6.42
C ILE A 43 7.11 5.71 6.11
N ILE A 44 6.45 6.31 5.14
CA ILE A 44 5.04 6.08 4.86
C ILE A 44 4.89 5.52 3.45
N ALA A 45 4.25 4.37 3.33
CA ALA A 45 3.76 3.83 2.07
C ALA A 45 2.23 3.86 2.06
N HIS A 46 1.61 3.97 0.89
CA HIS A 46 0.16 4.03 0.78
C HIS A 46 -0.38 3.23 -0.40
N GLY A 47 -1.65 2.83 -0.33
CA GLY A 47 -2.38 2.29 -1.48
C GLY A 47 -2.85 3.39 -2.44
N ASN A 48 -3.38 2.98 -3.60
CA ASN A 48 -3.89 3.88 -4.62
C ASN A 48 -5.09 3.34 -5.42
N GLY A 49 -5.67 2.21 -5.01
CA GLY A 49 -6.63 1.48 -5.83
C GLY A 49 -7.76 2.32 -6.46
N PRO A 50 -8.51 3.12 -5.71
CA PRO A 50 -9.52 4.03 -6.27
C PRO A 50 -8.91 5.08 -7.20
N GLN A 51 -7.82 5.73 -6.78
CA GLN A 51 -7.21 6.86 -7.47
C GLN A 51 -6.56 6.45 -8.80
N VAL A 52 -5.80 5.35 -8.84
CA VAL A 52 -5.18 4.87 -10.08
C VAL A 52 -6.22 4.45 -11.12
N GLY A 53 -7.32 3.84 -10.66
CA GLY A 53 -8.41 3.46 -11.55
C GLY A 53 -9.16 4.66 -12.10
N MET A 54 -9.38 5.71 -11.30
CA MET A 54 -9.97 6.98 -11.74
C MET A 54 -9.08 7.66 -12.78
N ILE A 55 -7.79 7.81 -12.50
CA ILE A 55 -6.80 8.42 -13.40
C ILE A 55 -6.78 7.66 -14.73
N GLN A 56 -6.67 6.33 -14.68
CA GLN A 56 -6.60 5.52 -15.86
C GLN A 56 -7.89 5.59 -16.70
N LYS A 57 -9.07 5.62 -16.06
CA LYS A 57 -10.35 5.82 -16.74
C LYS A 57 -10.40 7.17 -17.45
N ALA A 58 -9.98 8.26 -16.78
CA ALA A 58 -9.95 9.60 -17.35
C ALA A 58 -8.99 9.68 -18.58
N MET A 59 -7.79 9.12 -18.46
CA MET A 59 -6.81 9.09 -19.56
C MET A 59 -7.29 8.23 -20.74
N ALA A 60 -7.97 7.11 -20.47
CA ALA A 60 -8.54 6.27 -21.52
C ALA A 60 -9.71 6.95 -22.26
N GLU A 61 -10.56 7.70 -21.54
CA GLU A 61 -11.64 8.47 -22.18
C GLU A 61 -11.10 9.63 -23.02
N LEU A 62 -10.07 10.32 -22.55
CA LEU A 62 -9.41 11.37 -23.34
C LEU A 62 -8.83 10.82 -24.64
N THR A 63 -8.11 9.69 -24.58
CA THR A 63 -7.59 9.03 -25.78
C THR A 63 -8.72 8.61 -26.73
N ARG A 64 -9.83 8.11 -26.20
CA ARG A 64 -10.97 7.69 -27.02
C ARG A 64 -11.68 8.86 -27.70
N SER A 65 -11.80 9.99 -27.01
CA SER A 65 -12.48 11.18 -27.55
C SER A 65 -11.64 11.93 -28.60
N GLU A 66 -10.32 11.89 -28.48
CA GLU A 66 -9.39 12.59 -29.35
C GLU A 66 -8.20 11.71 -29.77
N PRO A 67 -8.44 10.59 -30.50
CA PRO A 67 -7.42 9.58 -30.80
C PRO A 67 -6.27 10.10 -31.67
N GLU A 68 -6.52 11.17 -32.45
CA GLU A 68 -5.48 11.81 -33.30
C GLU A 68 -4.49 12.67 -32.48
N LYS A 69 -4.84 13.02 -31.21
CA LYS A 69 -4.00 13.88 -30.36
C LYS A 69 -3.37 13.12 -29.19
N TYR A 70 -4.03 12.11 -28.69
CA TYR A 70 -3.62 11.44 -27.46
C TYR A 70 -3.45 9.94 -27.68
N ILE A 71 -2.32 9.43 -27.21
CA ILE A 71 -2.04 7.99 -27.18
C ILE A 71 -2.47 7.39 -25.84
N PRO A 72 -2.72 6.08 -25.78
CA PRO A 72 -3.05 5.40 -24.51
C PRO A 72 -1.98 5.63 -23.43
N CYS A 73 -2.41 6.10 -22.27
CA CYS A 73 -1.51 6.31 -21.14
C CYS A 73 -1.20 4.96 -20.47
N PRO A 74 0.09 4.57 -20.34
CA PRO A 74 0.47 3.34 -19.66
C PRO A 74 0.03 3.31 -18.20
N LEU A 75 -0.32 2.13 -17.68
CA LEU A 75 -0.77 1.98 -16.30
C LEU A 75 0.32 2.40 -15.29
N SER A 76 1.60 2.14 -15.58
CA SER A 76 2.73 2.59 -14.76
C SER A 76 2.77 4.12 -14.62
N VAL A 77 2.44 4.87 -15.69
CA VAL A 77 2.33 6.34 -15.63
C VAL A 77 1.13 6.77 -14.77
N CYS A 78 0.00 6.07 -14.86
CA CYS A 78 -1.15 6.32 -13.98
C CYS A 78 -0.82 6.07 -12.50
N VAL A 79 0.01 5.06 -12.21
CA VAL A 79 0.55 4.81 -10.85
C VAL A 79 1.42 5.98 -10.40
N ALA A 80 2.33 6.47 -11.26
CA ALA A 80 3.17 7.65 -10.95
C ALA A 80 2.33 8.90 -10.65
N MET A 81 1.29 9.16 -11.47
CA MET A 81 0.35 10.26 -11.23
C MET A 81 -0.38 10.10 -9.88
N SER A 82 -0.75 8.87 -9.51
CA SER A 82 -1.40 8.60 -8.22
C SER A 82 -0.48 8.84 -7.02
N GLN A 83 0.82 8.62 -7.17
CA GLN A 83 1.81 8.96 -6.13
C GLN A 83 1.87 10.48 -5.89
N GLY A 84 1.89 11.28 -6.95
CA GLY A 84 1.83 12.73 -6.85
C GLY A 84 0.51 13.22 -6.24
N TYR A 85 -0.61 12.66 -6.69
CA TYR A 85 -1.94 13.02 -6.23
C TYR A 85 -2.15 12.76 -4.72
N ILE A 86 -1.85 11.55 -4.26
CA ILE A 86 -2.00 11.18 -2.85
C ILE A 86 -0.87 11.76 -1.99
N GLY A 87 0.36 11.67 -2.49
CA GLY A 87 1.55 12.17 -1.78
C GLY A 87 1.51 13.66 -1.52
N TYR A 88 0.95 14.46 -2.43
CA TYR A 88 0.74 15.89 -2.25
C TYR A 88 -0.14 16.17 -1.03
N ASP A 89 -1.29 15.51 -0.90
CA ASP A 89 -2.20 15.73 0.22
C ASP A 89 -1.61 15.22 1.55
N LEU A 90 -0.97 14.03 1.54
CA LEU A 90 -0.29 13.49 2.72
C LEU A 90 0.85 14.38 3.19
N GLN A 91 1.69 14.84 2.27
CA GLN A 91 2.81 15.72 2.58
C GLN A 91 2.33 17.03 3.21
N ASN A 92 1.27 17.64 2.67
CA ASN A 92 0.68 18.86 3.24
C ASN A 92 0.10 18.61 4.63
N ALA A 93 -0.72 17.56 4.80
CA ALA A 93 -1.35 17.26 6.08
C ALA A 93 -0.30 16.96 7.18
N LEU A 94 0.75 16.20 6.84
CA LEU A 94 1.87 15.92 7.77
C LEU A 94 2.64 17.20 8.13
N ARG A 95 2.92 18.05 7.13
CA ARG A 95 3.60 19.33 7.38
C ARG A 95 2.76 20.23 8.28
N GLU A 96 1.45 20.36 8.04
CA GLU A 96 0.53 21.13 8.88
C GLU A 96 0.57 20.61 10.32
N GLU A 97 0.35 19.31 10.54
CA GLU A 97 0.31 18.71 11.87
C GLU A 97 1.66 18.83 12.63
N LEU A 98 2.79 18.66 11.94
CA LEU A 98 4.11 18.87 12.53
C LEU A 98 4.31 20.30 13.02
N LEU A 99 3.92 21.30 12.20
CA LEU A 99 4.03 22.71 12.56
C LEU A 99 3.09 23.10 13.70
N ASP A 100 1.85 22.57 13.71
CA ASP A 100 0.87 22.81 14.78
C ASP A 100 1.40 22.29 16.13
N ARG A 101 2.23 21.21 16.12
CA ARG A 101 2.92 20.69 17.31
C ARG A 101 4.32 21.29 17.54
N SER A 102 4.71 22.30 16.77
CA SER A 102 6.06 22.91 16.86
C SER A 102 7.22 21.96 16.61
N ILE A 103 6.99 20.88 15.82
CA ILE A 103 8.01 19.92 15.44
C ILE A 103 8.63 20.35 14.11
N GLN A 104 9.94 20.65 14.13
CA GLN A 104 10.69 21.10 12.95
C GLN A 104 11.26 19.89 12.19
N LYS A 105 10.42 19.25 11.37
CA LYS A 105 10.81 18.18 10.46
C LYS A 105 10.35 18.44 9.04
N GLY A 106 11.20 18.19 8.05
CA GLY A 106 10.81 18.21 6.64
C GLY A 106 10.01 16.97 6.26
N VAL A 107 9.08 17.10 5.32
CA VAL A 107 8.34 15.99 4.73
C VAL A 107 8.60 15.99 3.24
N ALA A 108 8.93 14.83 2.66
CA ALA A 108 9.15 14.67 1.24
C ALA A 108 8.38 13.48 0.68
N THR A 109 7.78 13.66 -0.51
CA THR A 109 7.21 12.56 -1.28
C THR A 109 8.16 12.20 -2.41
N VAL A 110 8.53 10.92 -2.49
CA VAL A 110 9.44 10.38 -3.49
C VAL A 110 8.63 9.59 -4.53
N LEU A 111 8.71 9.99 -5.80
CA LEU A 111 8.26 9.11 -6.87
C LEU A 111 9.11 7.86 -6.85
N THR A 112 8.49 6.73 -6.57
CA THR A 112 9.18 5.48 -6.27
C THR A 112 8.87 4.43 -7.30
N GLN A 113 9.90 3.90 -7.93
CA GLN A 113 9.85 2.78 -8.86
C GLN A 113 10.17 1.49 -8.11
N VAL A 114 9.44 0.42 -8.44
CA VAL A 114 9.61 -0.90 -7.83
C VAL A 114 9.83 -1.93 -8.91
N GLU A 115 10.94 -2.63 -8.81
CA GLU A 115 11.33 -3.68 -9.75
C GLU A 115 10.42 -4.90 -9.57
N VAL A 116 9.97 -5.47 -10.69
CA VAL A 116 9.18 -6.69 -10.75
C VAL A 116 9.76 -7.64 -11.80
N ASP A 117 9.48 -8.94 -11.66
CA ASP A 117 9.83 -9.91 -12.69
C ASP A 117 8.84 -9.80 -13.87
N PRO A 118 9.30 -9.53 -15.10
CA PRO A 118 8.42 -9.51 -16.28
C PRO A 118 7.76 -10.86 -16.58
N ASN A 119 8.26 -11.96 -16.01
CA ASN A 119 7.71 -13.31 -16.18
C ASN A 119 6.86 -13.77 -15.00
N ASP A 120 6.55 -12.86 -14.05
CA ASP A 120 5.68 -13.18 -12.92
C ASP A 120 4.30 -13.68 -13.42
N GLU A 121 3.82 -14.79 -12.83
CA GLU A 121 2.54 -15.42 -13.18
C GLU A 121 1.34 -14.48 -13.07
N ALA A 122 1.45 -13.43 -12.23
CA ALA A 122 0.42 -12.40 -12.09
C ALA A 122 0.09 -11.66 -13.40
N PHE A 123 1.00 -11.63 -14.38
CA PHE A 123 0.72 -11.05 -15.69
C PHE A 123 -0.23 -11.92 -16.52
N HIS A 124 -0.27 -13.22 -16.28
CA HIS A 124 -1.19 -14.16 -16.90
C HIS A 124 -2.50 -14.30 -16.12
N ASN A 125 -2.45 -14.10 -14.79
CA ASN A 125 -3.59 -14.23 -13.87
C ASN A 125 -3.83 -12.91 -13.11
N PRO A 126 -4.43 -11.88 -13.73
CA PRO A 126 -4.71 -10.60 -13.08
C PRO A 126 -5.73 -10.76 -11.94
N THR A 127 -5.37 -10.34 -10.72
CA THR A 127 -6.21 -10.46 -9.52
C THR A 127 -6.38 -9.16 -8.74
N LYS A 128 -5.58 -8.12 -9.01
CA LYS A 128 -5.59 -6.87 -8.23
C LYS A 128 -6.74 -5.95 -8.63
N PRO A 129 -7.75 -5.72 -7.76
CA PRO A 129 -8.86 -4.83 -8.07
C PRO A 129 -8.41 -3.37 -8.06
N ILE A 130 -8.81 -2.63 -9.10
CA ILE A 130 -8.59 -1.18 -9.22
C ILE A 130 -9.87 -0.45 -9.63
N GLY A 131 -9.93 0.85 -9.37
CA GLY A 131 -11.06 1.71 -9.73
C GLY A 131 -12.29 1.52 -8.84
N ALA A 132 -13.41 2.12 -9.27
CA ALA A 132 -14.69 2.07 -8.58
C ALA A 132 -15.39 0.72 -8.80
N PHE A 133 -16.35 0.41 -7.94
CA PHE A 133 -17.29 -0.69 -8.16
C PHE A 133 -18.20 -0.41 -9.34
N MET A 134 -18.57 -1.44 -10.05
CA MET A 134 -19.45 -1.44 -11.23
C MET A 134 -20.64 -2.36 -11.02
N THR A 135 -21.74 -2.07 -11.69
CA THR A 135 -22.84 -3.05 -11.86
C THR A 135 -22.39 -4.18 -12.79
N LYS A 136 -23.19 -5.25 -12.87
CA LYS A 136 -22.89 -6.35 -13.80
C LYS A 136 -22.93 -5.87 -15.25
N GLU A 137 -23.90 -5.05 -15.61
CA GLU A 137 -24.04 -4.49 -16.97
C GLU A 137 -22.82 -3.63 -17.37
N GLU A 138 -22.34 -2.79 -16.44
CA GLU A 138 -21.13 -2.00 -16.65
C GLU A 138 -19.91 -2.89 -16.82
N ALA A 139 -19.80 -3.95 -16.02
CA ALA A 139 -18.72 -4.93 -16.08
C ALA A 139 -18.71 -5.67 -17.43
N ASP A 140 -19.85 -6.20 -17.86
CA ASP A 140 -20.01 -6.91 -19.14
C ASP A 140 -19.65 -6.00 -20.33
N LYS A 141 -20.00 -4.71 -20.26
CA LYS A 141 -19.63 -3.70 -21.25
C LYS A 141 -18.11 -3.45 -21.26
N MET A 142 -17.46 -3.38 -20.09
CA MET A 142 -16.00 -3.20 -20.01
C MET A 142 -15.24 -4.39 -20.58
N VAL A 143 -15.74 -5.62 -20.36
CA VAL A 143 -15.17 -6.83 -20.96
C VAL A 143 -15.32 -6.83 -22.47
N SER A 144 -16.54 -6.59 -22.99
CA SER A 144 -16.84 -6.68 -24.43
C SER A 144 -16.20 -5.55 -25.26
N GLU A 145 -16.19 -4.30 -24.75
CA GLU A 145 -15.72 -3.13 -25.50
C GLU A 145 -14.21 -2.88 -25.31
N ARG A 146 -13.64 -3.28 -24.17
CA ARG A 146 -12.25 -2.91 -23.80
C ARG A 146 -11.34 -4.11 -23.54
N GLY A 147 -11.88 -5.32 -23.51
CA GLY A 147 -11.10 -6.52 -23.19
C GLY A 147 -10.53 -6.53 -21.78
N TYR A 148 -11.16 -5.82 -20.82
CA TYR A 148 -10.68 -5.76 -19.45
C TYR A 148 -11.04 -7.02 -18.69
N ASN A 149 -10.13 -7.46 -17.81
CA ASN A 149 -10.43 -8.47 -16.80
C ASN A 149 -11.26 -7.84 -15.68
N VAL A 150 -12.36 -8.47 -15.31
CA VAL A 150 -13.28 -8.00 -14.28
C VAL A 150 -13.66 -9.18 -13.38
N ILE A 151 -13.70 -8.93 -12.08
CA ILE A 151 -14.16 -9.92 -11.09
C ILE A 151 -15.24 -9.32 -10.19
N GLU A 152 -16.06 -10.18 -9.60
CA GLU A 152 -16.89 -9.81 -8.47
C GLU A 152 -16.03 -9.60 -7.23
N ASP A 153 -16.22 -8.50 -6.50
CA ASP A 153 -15.44 -8.14 -5.32
C ASP A 153 -16.30 -8.19 -4.05
N ALA A 154 -16.34 -9.34 -3.44
CA ALA A 154 -16.90 -9.60 -2.11
C ALA A 154 -18.35 -9.11 -1.91
N GLY A 155 -19.23 -9.36 -2.88
CA GLY A 155 -20.66 -9.00 -2.81
C GLY A 155 -20.97 -7.50 -2.95
N ARG A 156 -19.95 -6.67 -3.18
CA ARG A 156 -20.08 -5.20 -3.32
C ARG A 156 -20.26 -4.73 -4.75
N GLY A 157 -20.16 -5.64 -5.71
CA GLY A 157 -20.22 -5.38 -7.14
C GLY A 157 -18.97 -5.86 -7.88
N TYR A 158 -18.79 -5.39 -9.08
CA TYR A 158 -17.70 -5.81 -9.96
C TYR A 158 -16.59 -4.77 -10.00
N ARG A 159 -15.34 -5.24 -10.11
CA ARG A 159 -14.18 -4.37 -10.29
C ARG A 159 -13.26 -4.90 -11.39
N ARG A 160 -12.65 -3.98 -12.11
CA ARG A 160 -11.55 -4.32 -13.00
C ARG A 160 -10.38 -4.86 -12.19
N VAL A 161 -9.73 -5.92 -12.73
CA VAL A 161 -8.49 -6.44 -12.16
C VAL A 161 -7.33 -6.29 -13.12
N VAL A 162 -6.15 -6.09 -12.54
CA VAL A 162 -4.86 -5.97 -13.25
C VAL A 162 -3.84 -6.90 -12.62
N ALA A 163 -2.72 -7.12 -13.33
CA ALA A 163 -1.59 -7.87 -12.77
C ALA A 163 -1.08 -7.21 -11.49
N SER A 164 -0.67 -8.05 -10.52
CA SER A 164 -0.06 -7.61 -9.27
C SER A 164 1.16 -8.47 -8.96
N PRO A 165 2.28 -8.28 -9.70
CA PRO A 165 3.49 -9.06 -9.52
C PRO A 165 4.13 -8.77 -8.15
N ARG A 166 4.95 -9.70 -7.67
CA ARG A 166 5.71 -9.53 -6.44
C ARG A 166 6.80 -8.47 -6.61
N PRO A 167 6.92 -7.50 -5.67
CA PRO A 167 8.01 -6.53 -5.68
C PRO A 167 9.33 -7.21 -5.35
N GLN A 168 10.40 -6.83 -6.06
CA GLN A 168 11.75 -7.38 -5.84
C GLN A 168 12.66 -6.35 -5.16
N SER A 169 12.70 -5.12 -5.65
CA SER A 169 13.57 -4.08 -5.12
C SER A 169 13.01 -2.68 -5.36
N ILE A 170 13.42 -1.74 -4.52
CA ILE A 170 13.08 -0.32 -4.66
C ILE A 170 14.22 0.38 -5.39
N ILE A 171 13.93 1.02 -6.51
CA ILE A 171 14.97 1.68 -7.33
C ILE A 171 15.58 2.88 -6.60
N GLU A 172 14.75 3.71 -5.97
CA GLU A 172 15.17 4.94 -5.27
C GLU A 172 15.59 4.70 -3.82
N ILE A 173 15.92 3.47 -3.43
CA ILE A 173 16.17 3.11 -2.03
C ILE A 173 17.27 3.95 -1.38
N GLN A 174 18.36 4.25 -2.10
CA GLN A 174 19.43 5.05 -1.53
C GLN A 174 18.97 6.47 -1.23
N SER A 175 18.23 7.09 -2.14
CA SER A 175 17.67 8.44 -1.91
C SER A 175 16.71 8.47 -0.73
N ILE A 176 15.90 7.42 -0.57
CA ILE A 176 14.96 7.29 0.56
C ILE A 176 15.75 7.17 1.87
N ARG A 177 16.80 6.33 1.93
CA ARG A 177 17.66 6.20 3.10
C ARG A 177 18.32 7.51 3.47
N ASP A 178 18.96 8.21 2.52
CA ASP A 178 19.62 9.48 2.73
C ASP A 178 18.67 10.53 3.32
N MET A 179 17.43 10.59 2.84
CA MET A 179 16.40 11.50 3.38
C MET A 179 16.01 11.14 4.82
N VAL A 180 15.82 9.86 5.12
CA VAL A 180 15.49 9.38 6.48
C VAL A 180 16.64 9.67 7.44
N GLU A 181 17.87 9.42 7.05
CA GLU A 181 19.09 9.72 7.84
C GLU A 181 19.28 11.22 8.05
N ALA A 182 18.85 12.06 7.09
CA ALA A 182 18.79 13.51 7.27
C ALA A 182 17.62 13.97 8.17
N GLY A 183 16.82 13.05 8.71
CA GLY A 183 15.75 13.32 9.67
C GLY A 183 14.39 13.69 9.05
N LEU A 184 14.23 13.52 7.73
CA LEU A 184 12.96 13.79 7.07
C LEU A 184 11.91 12.68 7.33
N VAL A 185 10.66 13.04 7.27
CA VAL A 185 9.55 12.11 7.11
C VAL A 185 9.38 11.85 5.61
N VAL A 186 9.44 10.59 5.19
CA VAL A 186 9.43 10.25 3.77
C VAL A 186 8.17 9.48 3.39
N VAL A 187 7.45 9.96 2.37
CA VAL A 187 6.36 9.21 1.71
C VAL A 187 6.95 8.54 0.46
N ALA A 188 6.94 7.21 0.43
CA ALA A 188 7.56 6.42 -0.64
C ALA A 188 6.68 5.21 -1.00
N CYS A 189 6.97 4.55 -2.12
CA CYS A 189 6.25 3.36 -2.60
C CYS A 189 4.73 3.54 -2.69
N GLY A 190 4.25 4.75 -2.99
CA GLY A 190 2.83 5.03 -3.15
C GLY A 190 2.19 4.12 -4.20
N GLY A 191 1.03 3.52 -3.86
CA GLY A 191 0.33 2.56 -4.71
C GLY A 191 1.06 1.23 -4.90
N GLY A 192 2.01 0.91 -4.03
CA GLY A 192 2.91 -0.24 -4.19
C GLY A 192 4.15 0.06 -5.05
N GLY A 193 4.35 1.33 -5.44
CA GLY A 193 5.40 1.76 -6.33
C GLY A 193 5.05 1.68 -7.82
N ILE A 194 5.76 2.43 -8.64
CA ILE A 194 5.64 2.38 -10.09
C ILE A 194 6.28 1.07 -10.56
N PRO A 195 5.51 0.11 -11.11
CA PRO A 195 6.08 -1.17 -11.51
C PRO A 195 6.98 -1.01 -12.73
N VAL A 196 8.21 -1.47 -12.61
CA VAL A 196 9.22 -1.43 -13.67
C VAL A 196 9.99 -2.75 -13.74
N TYR A 197 10.58 -3.05 -14.89
CA TYR A 197 11.55 -4.12 -15.04
C TYR A 197 12.78 -3.61 -15.82
N LYS A 198 13.92 -4.22 -15.50
CA LYS A 198 15.18 -3.91 -16.18
C LYS A 198 15.18 -4.46 -17.61
N THR A 199 15.71 -3.67 -18.52
CA THR A 199 16.00 -4.06 -19.89
C THR A 199 17.52 -4.03 -20.13
N GLU A 200 17.97 -4.13 -21.37
CA GLU A 200 19.40 -4.09 -21.71
C GLU A 200 20.08 -2.85 -21.09
N GLY A 201 21.26 -3.06 -20.57
CA GLY A 201 22.04 -2.05 -19.85
C GLY A 201 21.40 -1.73 -18.50
N HIS A 202 21.16 -0.45 -18.24
CA HIS A 202 20.57 0.06 -16.99
C HIS A 202 19.21 0.73 -17.20
N HIS A 203 18.56 0.45 -18.34
CA HIS A 203 17.26 1.03 -18.67
C HIS A 203 16.12 0.33 -17.94
N LEU A 204 15.10 1.12 -17.59
CA LEU A 204 13.86 0.63 -16.97
C LEU A 204 12.69 0.79 -17.94
N LYS A 205 11.79 -0.17 -17.92
CA LYS A 205 10.53 -0.12 -18.66
C LYS A 205 9.35 -0.34 -17.71
N GLY A 206 8.32 0.51 -17.81
CA GLY A 206 7.12 0.40 -17.01
C GLY A 206 6.33 -0.88 -17.32
N ALA A 207 5.88 -1.59 -16.30
CA ALA A 207 5.02 -2.76 -16.42
C ALA A 207 3.53 -2.37 -16.34
N ALA A 208 2.67 -3.14 -17.05
CA ALA A 208 1.22 -2.93 -17.01
C ALA A 208 0.60 -3.61 -15.77
N ALA A 209 0.94 -3.13 -14.59
CA ALA A 209 0.60 -3.73 -13.30
C ALA A 209 0.29 -2.69 -12.23
N VAL A 210 -0.27 -3.14 -11.11
CA VAL A 210 -0.35 -2.38 -9.85
C VAL A 210 0.09 -3.32 -8.73
N ILE A 211 1.25 -3.04 -8.14
CA ILE A 211 1.84 -3.85 -7.08
C ILE A 211 0.98 -3.79 -5.81
N ASP A 212 0.91 -4.88 -5.05
CA ASP A 212 0.28 -4.85 -3.74
C ASP A 212 1.12 -4.03 -2.76
N LYS A 213 0.47 -3.04 -2.10
CA LYS A 213 1.16 -2.12 -1.20
C LYS A 213 1.75 -2.81 0.04
N ASP A 214 1.14 -3.89 0.53
CA ASP A 214 1.59 -4.57 1.74
C ASP A 214 2.94 -5.26 1.47
N PHE A 215 3.07 -5.95 0.33
CA PHE A 215 4.35 -6.52 -0.11
C PHE A 215 5.39 -5.45 -0.47
N ALA A 216 5.01 -4.38 -1.16
CA ALA A 216 5.92 -3.28 -1.45
C ALA A 216 6.41 -2.59 -0.17
N SER A 217 5.54 -2.43 0.84
CA SER A 217 5.91 -1.90 2.15
C SER A 217 6.84 -2.84 2.92
N CYS A 218 6.68 -4.16 2.77
CA CYS A 218 7.60 -5.15 3.32
C CYS A 218 9.00 -4.99 2.71
N VAL A 219 9.11 -4.95 1.38
CA VAL A 219 10.40 -4.74 0.70
C VAL A 219 11.03 -3.39 1.07
N LEU A 220 10.22 -2.32 1.14
CA LEU A 220 10.70 -1.01 1.60
C LEU A 220 11.25 -1.10 3.02
N ALA A 221 10.50 -1.71 3.95
CA ALA A 221 10.89 -1.86 5.34
C ALA A 221 12.19 -2.68 5.50
N GLN A 222 12.33 -3.74 4.73
CA GLN A 222 13.56 -4.53 4.70
C GLN A 222 14.74 -3.70 4.20
N GLN A 223 14.56 -2.97 3.12
CA GLN A 223 15.65 -2.23 2.47
C GLN A 223 16.01 -0.93 3.18
N VAL A 224 15.10 -0.28 3.91
CA VAL A 224 15.47 0.86 4.80
C VAL A 224 15.94 0.40 6.19
N GLU A 225 16.05 -0.91 6.40
CA GLU A 225 16.46 -1.50 7.68
C GLU A 225 15.56 -1.07 8.85
N ALA A 226 14.24 -1.10 8.62
CA ALA A 226 13.25 -0.76 9.63
C ALA A 226 13.23 -1.80 10.77
N ASP A 227 12.96 -1.33 11.99
CA ASP A 227 12.72 -2.18 13.16
C ASP A 227 11.30 -2.76 13.16
N THR A 228 10.36 -1.97 12.65
CA THR A 228 8.92 -2.32 12.68
C THR A 228 8.22 -1.97 11.37
N LEU A 229 7.40 -2.90 10.87
CA LEU A 229 6.43 -2.66 9.80
C LEU A 229 5.03 -2.57 10.39
N ILE A 230 4.36 -1.44 10.25
CA ILE A 230 2.96 -1.27 10.67
C ILE A 230 2.06 -1.35 9.44
N ILE A 231 1.14 -2.30 9.41
CA ILE A 231 0.13 -2.43 8.36
C ILE A 231 -1.22 -1.99 8.91
N LEU A 232 -1.68 -0.84 8.47
CA LEU A 232 -2.95 -0.26 8.91
C LEU A 232 -4.13 -0.82 8.12
N THR A 233 -5.17 -1.23 8.82
CA THR A 233 -6.35 -1.89 8.27
C THR A 233 -7.63 -1.38 8.94
N ALA A 234 -8.79 -1.96 8.58
CA ALA A 234 -10.11 -1.57 9.09
C ALA A 234 -10.50 -2.24 10.42
N VAL A 235 -9.65 -3.11 10.93
CA VAL A 235 -9.89 -3.84 12.18
C VAL A 235 -8.72 -3.66 13.13
N GLU A 236 -8.99 -3.72 14.44
CA GLU A 236 -7.97 -3.51 15.47
C GLU A 236 -6.97 -4.65 15.55
N LYS A 237 -7.43 -5.87 15.33
CA LYS A 237 -6.61 -7.09 15.38
C LYS A 237 -6.92 -8.02 14.22
N VAL A 238 -6.06 -8.97 13.97
CA VAL A 238 -6.31 -10.10 13.08
C VAL A 238 -7.18 -11.12 13.79
N ALA A 239 -8.15 -11.72 13.09
CA ALA A 239 -8.98 -12.78 13.63
C ALA A 239 -8.88 -14.05 12.79
N ILE A 240 -8.97 -15.21 13.47
CA ILE A 240 -9.31 -16.48 12.84
C ILE A 240 -10.81 -16.72 12.94
N ASN A 241 -11.37 -17.48 11.99
CA ASN A 241 -12.82 -17.73 11.88
C ASN A 241 -13.65 -16.45 11.82
N PHE A 242 -13.14 -15.40 11.20
CA PHE A 242 -13.80 -14.09 11.13
C PHE A 242 -15.24 -14.20 10.62
N GLY A 243 -16.18 -13.60 11.37
CA GLY A 243 -17.62 -13.63 11.10
C GLY A 243 -18.32 -14.96 11.43
N LYS A 244 -17.65 -15.91 12.10
CA LYS A 244 -18.22 -17.17 12.57
C LYS A 244 -18.44 -17.16 14.08
N PRO A 245 -19.28 -18.10 14.65
CA PRO A 245 -19.53 -18.17 16.08
C PRO A 245 -18.29 -18.41 16.96
N ASP A 246 -17.25 -18.99 16.39
CA ASP A 246 -15.96 -19.29 17.02
C ASP A 246 -14.85 -18.32 16.60
N GLU A 247 -15.23 -17.08 16.22
CA GLU A 247 -14.29 -16.00 15.93
C GLU A 247 -13.36 -15.74 17.12
N LYS A 248 -12.07 -15.66 16.82
CA LYS A 248 -11.05 -15.36 17.83
C LYS A 248 -10.09 -14.29 17.33
N TRP A 249 -10.00 -13.19 18.04
CA TRP A 249 -9.05 -12.10 17.82
C TRP A 249 -7.68 -12.46 18.43
N LEU A 250 -6.62 -12.13 17.73
CA LEU A 250 -5.25 -12.53 18.05
C LEU A 250 -4.43 -11.30 18.48
N ASP A 251 -3.78 -11.41 19.64
CA ASP A 251 -2.88 -10.36 20.13
C ASP A 251 -1.49 -10.47 19.51
N SER A 252 -1.04 -11.69 19.25
CA SER A 252 0.24 -11.97 18.63
C SER A 252 0.18 -13.25 17.79
N LEU A 253 1.12 -13.38 16.85
CA LEU A 253 1.34 -14.55 16.03
C LEU A 253 2.85 -14.75 15.85
N THR A 254 3.29 -15.97 15.99
CA THR A 254 4.58 -16.39 15.44
C THR A 254 4.44 -16.62 13.92
N PRO A 255 5.51 -16.54 13.15
CA PRO A 255 5.49 -16.88 11.72
C PRO A 255 4.90 -18.27 11.43
N ASP A 256 5.20 -19.26 12.26
CA ASP A 256 4.70 -20.63 12.10
C ASP A 256 3.18 -20.73 12.34
N GLU A 257 2.67 -20.07 13.38
CA GLU A 257 1.24 -19.98 13.62
C GLU A 257 0.52 -19.25 12.48
N ALA A 258 1.09 -18.16 11.99
CA ALA A 258 0.53 -17.42 10.87
C ALA A 258 0.46 -18.30 9.60
N ARG A 259 1.52 -19.04 9.27
CA ARG A 259 1.53 -19.98 8.13
C ARG A 259 0.51 -21.10 8.28
N LYS A 260 0.35 -21.63 9.49
CA LYS A 260 -0.68 -22.62 9.78
C LYS A 260 -2.07 -22.06 9.46
N TYR A 261 -2.41 -20.88 9.99
CA TYR A 261 -3.72 -20.26 9.75
C TYR A 261 -3.93 -19.82 8.29
N ILE A 262 -2.86 -19.44 7.58
CA ILE A 262 -2.89 -19.21 6.13
C ILE A 262 -3.28 -20.52 5.41
N GLY A 263 -2.62 -21.64 5.74
CA GLY A 263 -2.90 -22.96 5.15
C GLY A 263 -4.30 -23.49 5.46
N GLU A 264 -4.87 -23.14 6.60
CA GLU A 264 -6.24 -23.45 7.02
C GLU A 264 -7.29 -22.52 6.39
N GLY A 265 -6.87 -21.45 5.66
CA GLY A 265 -7.77 -20.54 4.94
C GLY A 265 -8.51 -19.55 5.85
N HIS A 266 -7.94 -19.17 6.98
CA HIS A 266 -8.58 -18.22 7.91
C HIS A 266 -8.59 -16.78 7.42
N PHE A 267 -7.71 -16.39 6.50
CA PHE A 267 -7.54 -15.01 6.06
C PHE A 267 -8.10 -14.80 4.65
N ALA A 268 -8.93 -13.78 4.50
CA ALA A 268 -9.58 -13.47 3.23
C ALA A 268 -8.55 -13.10 2.14
N PRO A 269 -8.55 -13.78 0.97
CA PRO A 269 -7.73 -13.41 -0.17
C PRO A 269 -7.99 -11.97 -0.62
N GLY A 270 -6.91 -11.26 -1.02
CA GLY A 270 -7.01 -9.87 -1.47
C GLY A 270 -7.33 -8.82 -0.38
N SER A 271 -7.47 -9.25 0.88
CA SER A 271 -7.74 -8.37 2.02
C SER A 271 -6.77 -8.64 3.18
N MET A 272 -7.09 -9.55 4.11
CA MET A 272 -6.24 -9.84 5.27
C MET A 272 -5.04 -10.72 4.91
N LEU A 273 -5.19 -11.66 3.99
CA LEU A 273 -4.12 -12.60 3.63
C LEU A 273 -2.82 -11.90 3.21
N PRO A 274 -2.79 -10.96 2.25
CA PRO A 274 -1.54 -10.31 1.86
C PRO A 274 -0.90 -9.50 2.99
N LYS A 275 -1.68 -9.01 3.96
CA LYS A 275 -1.16 -8.30 5.13
C LYS A 275 -0.41 -9.24 6.07
N VAL A 276 -1.00 -10.40 6.37
CA VAL A 276 -0.38 -11.39 7.23
C VAL A 276 0.88 -11.97 6.55
N GLU A 277 0.82 -12.27 5.25
CA GLU A 277 1.98 -12.74 4.49
C GLU A 277 3.13 -11.72 4.51
N ALA A 278 2.86 -10.44 4.20
CA ALA A 278 3.87 -9.38 4.22
C ALA A 278 4.44 -9.15 5.63
N ALA A 279 3.60 -9.25 6.67
CA ALA A 279 4.02 -9.12 8.05
C ALA A 279 4.94 -10.27 8.50
N VAL A 280 4.63 -11.50 8.12
CA VAL A 280 5.46 -12.69 8.36
C VAL A 280 6.80 -12.56 7.65
N GLU A 281 6.78 -12.23 6.35
CA GLU A 281 7.98 -12.06 5.52
C GLU A 281 8.92 -10.99 6.11
N PHE A 282 8.36 -9.88 6.61
CA PHE A 282 9.16 -8.84 7.27
C PHE A 282 9.73 -9.31 8.61
N ALA A 283 8.93 -9.94 9.47
CA ALA A 283 9.38 -10.40 10.79
C ALA A 283 10.52 -11.44 10.69
N GLU A 284 10.53 -12.25 9.63
CA GLU A 284 11.58 -13.26 9.40
C GLU A 284 12.83 -12.71 8.70
N SER A 285 12.74 -11.54 8.10
CA SER A 285 13.82 -10.99 7.28
C SER A 285 15.11 -10.62 8.05
N ALA A 286 15.01 -10.39 9.36
CA ALA A 286 16.17 -10.26 10.25
C ALA A 286 15.77 -10.43 11.73
N PRO A 287 16.70 -10.83 12.61
CA PRO A 287 16.45 -10.91 14.06
C PRO A 287 16.00 -9.57 14.65
N GLY A 288 15.02 -9.60 15.54
CA GLY A 288 14.50 -8.42 16.24
C GLY A 288 13.49 -7.57 15.46
N ARG A 289 13.24 -7.88 14.19
CA ARG A 289 12.16 -7.26 13.41
C ARG A 289 10.80 -7.74 13.87
N SER A 290 9.82 -6.83 13.86
CA SER A 290 8.44 -7.13 14.19
C SER A 290 7.48 -6.42 13.24
N ALA A 291 6.35 -7.03 12.94
CA ALA A 291 5.26 -6.37 12.24
C ALA A 291 4.06 -6.20 13.16
N LEU A 292 3.26 -5.18 12.92
CA LEU A 292 2.05 -4.87 13.65
C LEU A 292 0.90 -4.66 12.65
N ILE A 293 -0.21 -5.36 12.83
CA ILE A 293 -1.45 -5.13 12.08
C ILE A 293 -2.48 -4.52 13.04
N THR A 294 -2.96 -3.30 12.72
CA THR A 294 -3.89 -2.59 13.60
C THR A 294 -4.69 -1.50 12.88
N LEU A 295 -5.60 -0.84 13.60
CA LEU A 295 -6.29 0.39 13.16
C LEU A 295 -5.34 1.59 13.17
N LEU A 296 -5.63 2.59 12.33
CA LEU A 296 -4.88 3.85 12.27
C LEU A 296 -4.80 4.53 13.64
N GLU A 297 -5.94 4.70 14.31
CA GLU A 297 -6.08 5.39 15.59
C GLU A 297 -5.43 4.62 16.76
N LYS A 298 -5.05 3.38 16.51
CA LYS A 298 -4.41 2.48 17.47
C LYS A 298 -2.92 2.26 17.20
N ALA A 299 -2.36 2.90 16.19
CA ALA A 299 -0.95 2.72 15.81
C ALA A 299 0.01 2.97 16.98
N LYS A 300 -0.16 4.08 17.70
CA LYS A 300 0.64 4.45 18.88
C LYS A 300 0.54 3.41 20.01
N ASP A 301 -0.68 3.04 20.39
CA ASP A 301 -0.90 2.01 21.42
C ASP A 301 -0.38 0.63 20.97
N GLY A 302 -0.48 0.33 19.69
CA GLY A 302 0.07 -0.90 19.11
C GLY A 302 1.59 -0.97 19.16
N VAL A 303 2.29 0.12 18.84
CA VAL A 303 3.77 0.22 18.98
C VAL A 303 4.20 0.07 20.45
N ALA A 304 3.37 0.55 21.37
CA ALA A 304 3.57 0.38 22.80
C ALA A 304 3.19 -1.03 23.34
N GLY A 305 2.74 -1.95 22.47
CA GLY A 305 2.37 -3.32 22.81
C GLY A 305 1.04 -3.47 23.54
N LYS A 306 0.15 -2.45 23.47
CA LYS A 306 -1.13 -2.46 24.20
C LYS A 306 -2.28 -3.04 23.38
N THR A 307 -2.19 -3.03 22.06
CA THR A 307 -3.23 -3.50 21.14
C THR A 307 -2.66 -3.84 19.76
N GLY A 308 -3.53 -4.28 18.84
CA GLY A 308 -3.14 -4.78 17.52
C GLY A 308 -2.74 -6.26 17.56
N THR A 309 -2.35 -6.79 16.40
CA THR A 309 -1.74 -8.13 16.31
C THR A 309 -0.27 -7.96 15.96
N ALA A 310 0.60 -8.31 16.89
CA ALA A 310 2.06 -8.31 16.68
C ALA A 310 2.49 -9.63 16.01
N ILE A 311 3.36 -9.55 14.98
CA ILE A 311 4.00 -10.71 14.37
C ILE A 311 5.51 -10.57 14.60
N HIS A 312 6.10 -11.54 15.27
CA HIS A 312 7.53 -11.57 15.61
C HIS A 312 8.01 -13.01 15.81
N GLN A 313 9.32 -13.21 15.64
CA GLN A 313 9.99 -14.49 15.96
C GLN A 313 9.99 -14.77 17.45
#